data_0cd353677871a9a75a1dc31e2e14de4b
#
_entry.id   0cd353677871a9a75a1dc31e2e14de4b
#
_cell.length_a   1.000
_cell.length_b   1.000
_cell.length_c   1.000
_cell.angle_alpha   90.00
_cell.angle_beta   90.00
_cell.angle_gamma   90.00
#
_symmetry.space_group_name_H-M   'P 1'
#
loop_
_entity.id
_entity.type
_entity.pdbx_description
1 polymer ?
#
loop_
_entity_poly.entity_id
_entity_poly.type
_entity_poly.pdbx_seq_one_letter_code
_entity_poly.pdbx_strand_id
1 'polypeptide(L)'
;MACKPFRRSAALLASVATLAFCATAAMAKPAKKASTSHGVSGAEVLSLTQQYVDAAPKRYVGSPGHAAAENFIRQHFQPEAAKGNFVTDEFFARTPIGLVPMRNFIVKFPGKKDGIIVLASHYETNYWLKDINFVGANDGACTTALLIALGQYFREHPPQGYSVWLLFDDGEESISPQWSDTDSLYGTRHIAAKWSADGTISKIKAFIVADMIGAKDLNIDKDSNSTPWLLDTLAKAGRAIGDSKYLFKNPTTVDDDHIPFKQRGVPVLDVIDLDYGPPTRDHPEGGYHHTAQDTMDKLSAQSLQVSADLFLELVRLIDQR
;
A
#
# COMPACT_ATOMS: atom_id res chain seq x y z
N MET A 1 -104.76 -9.33 24.64
CA MET A 1 -104.27 -10.27 25.63
C MET A 1 -102.90 -9.83 26.08
N ALA A 2 -102.77 -9.52 27.36
CA ALA A 2 -101.64 -8.96 27.97
C ALA A 2 -100.56 -10.00 28.26
N CYS A 3 -99.29 -9.62 28.18
CA CYS A 3 -98.28 -10.19 29.02
C CYS A 3 -97.17 -9.18 29.29
N LYS A 4 -96.90 -9.00 30.56
CA LYS A 4 -96.05 -8.02 31.21
C LYS A 4 -94.55 -8.42 31.13
N PRO A 5 -93.63 -7.49 31.44
CA PRO A 5 -92.25 -7.59 31.21
C PRO A 5 -91.48 -8.21 32.36
N PHE A 6 -90.32 -8.80 32.07
CA PHE A 6 -89.33 -9.26 33.06
C PHE A 6 -88.09 -8.38 33.03
N ARG A 7 -87.82 -7.74 34.13
CA ARG A 7 -86.57 -7.01 34.41
C ARG A 7 -85.48 -8.01 34.58
N ARG A 8 -84.35 -7.80 33.97
CA ARG A 8 -83.07 -8.40 34.42
C ARG A 8 -82.00 -7.33 34.56
N SER A 9 -81.39 -7.38 35.71
CA SER A 9 -80.31 -6.50 36.21
C SER A 9 -79.07 -6.63 35.38
N ALA A 10 -78.48 -5.52 35.05
CA ALA A 10 -77.11 -5.45 34.44
C ALA A 10 -76.09 -5.57 35.53
N ALA A 11 -75.20 -6.59 35.39
CA ALA A 11 -73.93 -6.65 36.14
C ALA A 11 -72.84 -6.04 35.29
N LEU A 12 -72.23 -4.98 35.86
CA LEU A 12 -71.07 -4.32 35.25
C LEU A 12 -69.80 -5.22 35.48
N LEU A 13 -69.26 -5.78 34.42
CA LEU A 13 -67.93 -6.39 34.44
C LEU A 13 -66.91 -5.34 33.99
N ALA A 14 -66.11 -4.87 34.88
CA ALA A 14 -64.95 -4.06 34.59
C ALA A 14 -63.82 -4.92 34.02
N SER A 15 -63.52 -4.76 32.72
CA SER A 15 -62.38 -5.39 32.06
C SER A 15 -61.16 -4.51 32.28
N VAL A 16 -60.20 -4.99 33.06
CA VAL A 16 -58.85 -4.41 33.19
C VAL A 16 -58.03 -4.85 31.99
N ALA A 17 -57.78 -3.94 31.06
CA ALA A 17 -56.86 -4.16 29.95
C ALA A 17 -55.44 -3.92 30.42
N THR A 18 -54.65 -4.99 30.60
CA THR A 18 -53.24 -4.92 30.86
C THR A 18 -52.53 -4.64 29.53
N LEU A 19 -52.04 -3.44 29.31
CA LEU A 19 -51.13 -3.11 28.22
C LEU A 19 -49.75 -3.69 28.54
N ALA A 20 -49.38 -4.77 27.83
CA ALA A 20 -47.99 -5.25 27.81
C ALA A 20 -47.16 -4.35 26.90
N PHE A 21 -46.29 -3.52 27.48
CA PHE A 21 -45.30 -2.75 26.76
C PHE A 21 -44.16 -3.72 26.34
N CYS A 22 -44.19 -4.19 25.09
CA CYS A 22 -43.03 -4.86 24.48
C CYS A 22 -41.94 -3.80 24.18
N ALA A 23 -41.00 -3.63 25.10
CA ALA A 23 -39.78 -2.88 24.82
C ALA A 23 -38.90 -3.70 23.87
N THR A 24 -38.96 -3.37 22.57
CA THR A 24 -37.97 -3.85 21.61
C THR A 24 -36.62 -3.15 21.92
N ALA A 25 -35.73 -3.87 22.62
CA ALA A 25 -34.36 -3.45 22.73
C ALA A 25 -33.73 -3.48 21.33
N ALA A 26 -33.58 -2.31 20.72
CA ALA A 26 -32.78 -2.15 19.53
C ALA A 26 -31.32 -2.52 19.92
N MET A 27 -30.85 -3.69 19.49
CA MET A 27 -29.44 -4.04 19.58
C MET A 27 -28.66 -3.02 18.74
N ALA A 28 -28.00 -2.08 19.40
CA ALA A 28 -27.03 -1.21 18.78
C ALA A 28 -25.94 -2.10 18.17
N LYS A 29 -25.75 -1.99 16.85
CA LYS A 29 -24.58 -2.61 16.17
C LYS A 29 -23.34 -2.16 16.95
N PRO A 30 -22.40 -3.08 17.25
CA PRO A 30 -21.15 -2.70 17.87
C PRO A 30 -20.48 -1.64 17.00
N ALA A 31 -20.18 -0.49 17.57
CA ALA A 31 -19.41 0.54 16.91
C ALA A 31 -18.10 -0.12 16.44
N LYS A 32 -17.78 -0.02 15.14
CA LYS A 32 -16.46 -0.40 14.62
C LYS A 32 -15.44 0.31 15.51
N LYS A 33 -14.60 -0.47 16.21
CA LYS A 33 -13.42 0.08 16.87
C LYS A 33 -12.66 0.86 15.80
N ALA A 34 -12.52 2.17 15.97
CA ALA A 34 -11.63 2.95 15.15
C ALA A 34 -10.25 2.29 15.24
N SER A 35 -9.66 1.93 14.09
CA SER A 35 -8.26 1.52 14.02
C SER A 35 -7.48 2.63 14.72
N THR A 36 -6.74 2.30 15.76
CA THR A 36 -5.80 3.24 16.38
C THR A 36 -4.67 3.39 15.37
N SER A 37 -4.65 4.49 14.61
CA SER A 37 -3.57 4.76 13.68
C SER A 37 -2.25 4.74 14.45
N HIS A 38 -1.27 4.01 13.94
CA HIS A 38 0.08 3.98 14.51
C HIS A 38 0.88 5.27 14.23
N GLY A 39 0.23 6.30 13.72
CA GLY A 39 0.81 7.64 13.52
C GLY A 39 0.82 8.14 12.07
N VAL A 40 0.46 7.32 11.08
CA VAL A 40 0.25 7.74 9.68
C VAL A 40 -1.23 7.60 9.35
N SER A 41 -1.84 8.68 8.83
CA SER A 41 -3.26 8.69 8.46
C SER A 41 -3.48 8.25 7.02
N GLY A 42 -4.35 7.26 6.80
CA GLY A 42 -4.72 6.84 5.44
C GLY A 42 -5.42 7.94 4.64
N ALA A 43 -6.12 8.87 5.31
CA ALA A 43 -6.69 10.03 4.64
C ALA A 43 -5.61 11.02 4.16
N GLU A 44 -4.53 11.16 4.92
CA GLU A 44 -3.37 11.97 4.55
C GLU A 44 -2.62 11.33 3.37
N VAL A 45 -2.40 10.00 3.39
CA VAL A 45 -1.80 9.27 2.26
C VAL A 45 -2.65 9.43 1.01
N LEU A 46 -3.99 9.31 1.09
CA LEU A 46 -4.89 9.52 -0.04
C LEU A 46 -4.79 10.95 -0.60
N SER A 47 -4.70 11.94 0.29
CA SER A 47 -4.51 13.35 -0.11
C SER A 47 -3.16 13.58 -0.80
N LEU A 48 -2.09 12.98 -0.28
CA LEU A 48 -0.76 13.02 -0.90
C LEU A 48 -0.76 12.34 -2.27
N THR A 49 -1.46 11.20 -2.41
CA THR A 49 -1.61 10.52 -3.69
C THR A 49 -2.27 11.42 -4.72
N GLN A 50 -3.35 12.13 -4.35
CA GLN A 50 -4.00 13.08 -5.25
C GLN A 50 -3.04 14.21 -5.67
N GLN A 51 -2.32 14.79 -4.70
CA GLN A 51 -1.33 15.84 -4.99
C GLN A 51 -0.23 15.34 -5.92
N TYR A 52 0.23 14.10 -5.73
CA TYR A 52 1.25 13.48 -6.56
C TYR A 52 0.76 13.26 -8.00
N VAL A 53 -0.43 12.69 -8.17
CA VAL A 53 -1.04 12.48 -9.49
C VAL A 53 -1.28 13.80 -10.22
N ASP A 54 -1.74 14.85 -9.51
CA ASP A 54 -1.97 16.18 -10.09
C ASP A 54 -0.65 16.84 -10.50
N ALA A 55 0.41 16.68 -9.72
CA ALA A 55 1.72 17.26 -9.98
C ALA A 55 2.49 16.53 -11.10
N ALA A 56 2.31 15.22 -11.21
CA ALA A 56 3.10 14.34 -12.08
C ALA A 56 2.20 13.45 -12.97
N PRO A 57 1.35 14.02 -13.82
CA PRO A 57 0.55 13.24 -14.75
C PRO A 57 1.44 12.58 -15.81
N LYS A 58 1.06 11.36 -16.24
CA LYS A 58 1.79 10.60 -17.28
C LYS A 58 3.30 10.50 -16.98
N ARG A 59 3.63 9.96 -15.81
CA ARG A 59 5.00 9.92 -15.27
C ARG A 59 5.85 8.74 -15.78
N TYR A 60 5.59 8.28 -17.02
CA TYR A 60 6.44 7.27 -17.66
C TYR A 60 7.87 7.79 -17.87
N VAL A 61 8.86 6.91 -17.82
CA VAL A 61 10.28 7.26 -17.91
C VAL A 61 10.60 8.21 -19.07
N GLY A 62 11.34 9.27 -18.78
CA GLY A 62 11.73 10.31 -19.76
C GLY A 62 10.65 11.34 -20.09
N SER A 63 9.44 11.27 -19.51
CA SER A 63 8.38 12.26 -19.72
C SER A 63 8.56 13.51 -18.84
N PRO A 64 7.89 14.62 -19.16
CA PRO A 64 7.80 15.75 -18.24
C PRO A 64 7.15 15.39 -16.89
N GLY A 65 6.16 14.47 -16.90
CA GLY A 65 5.54 13.94 -15.67
C GLY A 65 6.53 13.16 -14.81
N HIS A 66 7.41 12.38 -15.41
CA HIS A 66 8.49 11.70 -14.70
C HIS A 66 9.42 12.68 -13.98
N ALA A 67 9.89 13.73 -14.67
CA ALA A 67 10.70 14.77 -14.04
C ALA A 67 9.93 15.52 -12.91
N ALA A 68 8.62 15.68 -13.06
CA ALA A 68 7.78 16.26 -12.01
C ALA A 68 7.64 15.34 -10.80
N ALA A 69 7.52 14.03 -11.02
CA ALA A 69 7.52 13.00 -9.97
C ALA A 69 8.82 13.02 -9.16
N GLU A 70 9.97 13.03 -9.82
CA GLU A 70 11.28 13.20 -9.18
C GLU A 70 11.34 14.46 -8.31
N ASN A 71 10.88 15.59 -8.83
CA ASN A 71 10.86 16.84 -8.09
C ASN A 71 9.92 16.81 -6.89
N PHE A 72 8.77 16.16 -7.00
CA PHE A 72 7.82 15.99 -5.91
C PHE A 72 8.46 15.20 -4.75
N ILE A 73 9.12 14.08 -5.04
CA ILE A 73 9.84 13.30 -4.03
C ILE A 73 10.94 14.15 -3.38
N ARG A 74 11.79 14.83 -4.17
CA ARG A 74 12.87 15.69 -3.66
C ARG A 74 12.36 16.79 -2.74
N GLN A 75 11.22 17.42 -3.04
CA GLN A 75 10.63 18.48 -2.23
C GLN A 75 10.21 17.98 -0.84
N HIS A 76 9.65 16.79 -0.74
CA HIS A 76 9.23 16.21 0.55
C HIS A 76 10.41 15.84 1.46
N PHE A 77 11.58 15.58 0.89
CA PHE A 77 12.77 15.13 1.63
C PHE A 77 13.93 16.15 1.66
N GLN A 78 13.63 17.43 1.48
CA GLN A 78 14.62 18.50 1.67
C GLN A 78 15.28 18.49 3.06
N PRO A 79 14.56 18.21 4.18
CA PRO A 79 15.19 18.12 5.50
C PRO A 79 16.20 16.97 5.60
N GLU A 80 15.96 15.83 4.95
CA GLU A 80 16.90 14.70 4.91
C GLU A 80 18.09 15.03 4.00
N ALA A 81 17.85 15.69 2.87
CA ALA A 81 18.93 16.16 1.98
C ALA A 81 19.88 17.11 2.70
N ALA A 82 19.37 18.05 3.49
CA ALA A 82 20.17 18.98 4.28
C ALA A 82 21.04 18.28 5.34
N LYS A 83 20.67 17.06 5.75
CA LYS A 83 21.43 16.22 6.70
C LYS A 83 22.33 15.21 6.00
N GLY A 84 22.38 15.17 4.67
CA GLY A 84 23.11 14.16 3.89
C GLY A 84 22.44 12.76 3.89
N ASN A 85 21.18 12.68 4.27
CA ASN A 85 20.40 11.45 4.37
C ASN A 85 19.49 11.20 3.15
N PHE A 86 19.57 12.01 2.11
CA PHE A 86 18.90 11.82 0.82
C PHE A 86 19.97 11.60 -0.25
N VAL A 87 19.90 10.46 -0.92
CA VAL A 87 20.85 10.08 -1.97
C VAL A 87 20.11 9.93 -3.28
N THR A 88 20.62 10.53 -4.33
CA THR A 88 20.20 10.26 -5.71
C THR A 88 21.19 9.28 -6.32
N ASP A 89 20.67 8.17 -6.82
CA ASP A 89 21.44 7.13 -7.52
C ASP A 89 21.10 7.22 -9.02
N GLU A 90 21.95 7.89 -9.79
CA GLU A 90 21.75 8.13 -11.22
C GLU A 90 22.43 7.03 -12.05
N PHE A 91 21.71 6.53 -13.06
CA PHE A 91 22.23 5.51 -13.97
C PHE A 91 21.58 5.62 -15.36
N PHE A 92 22.16 4.93 -16.34
CA PHE A 92 21.58 4.78 -17.67
C PHE A 92 21.11 3.33 -17.85
N ALA A 93 19.80 3.16 -18.07
CA ALA A 93 19.22 1.86 -18.39
C ALA A 93 19.27 1.59 -19.91
N ARG A 94 19.68 0.37 -20.28
CA ARG A 94 19.49 -0.11 -21.65
C ARG A 94 18.08 -0.64 -21.80
N THR A 95 17.27 0.05 -22.58
CA THR A 95 15.86 -0.26 -22.77
C THR A 95 15.56 -0.54 -24.25
N PRO A 96 14.40 -1.08 -24.62
CA PRO A 96 13.95 -1.23 -26.00
C PRO A 96 13.92 0.07 -26.82
N ILE A 97 13.80 1.22 -26.15
CA ILE A 97 13.80 2.55 -26.81
C ILE A 97 15.18 3.24 -26.77
N GLY A 98 16.22 2.54 -26.32
CA GLY A 98 17.60 3.05 -26.25
C GLY A 98 18.10 3.22 -24.81
N LEU A 99 19.12 4.08 -24.65
CA LEU A 99 19.64 4.43 -23.33
C LEU A 99 18.76 5.51 -22.70
N VAL A 100 18.16 5.18 -21.57
CA VAL A 100 17.28 6.10 -20.81
C VAL A 100 17.94 6.46 -19.47
N PRO A 101 18.08 7.75 -19.14
CA PRO A 101 18.54 8.15 -17.82
C PRO A 101 17.44 7.88 -16.79
N MET A 102 17.79 7.17 -15.72
CA MET A 102 16.91 6.81 -14.61
C MET A 102 17.55 7.19 -13.28
N ARG A 103 16.73 7.31 -12.22
CA ARG A 103 17.19 7.76 -10.90
C ARG A 103 16.44 7.06 -9.79
N ASN A 104 17.15 6.34 -8.94
CA ASN A 104 16.61 5.92 -7.66
C ASN A 104 16.83 7.02 -6.60
N PHE A 105 15.88 7.17 -5.67
CA PHE A 105 16.05 8.02 -4.50
C PHE A 105 16.06 7.19 -3.24
N ILE A 106 17.09 7.37 -2.42
CA ILE A 106 17.25 6.67 -1.15
C ILE A 106 17.18 7.69 -0.02
N VAL A 107 16.19 7.55 0.86
CA VAL A 107 16.03 8.38 2.06
C VAL A 107 16.37 7.56 3.29
N LYS A 108 17.31 8.01 4.10
CA LYS A 108 17.88 7.25 5.21
C LYS A 108 17.42 7.81 6.55
N PHE A 109 16.83 6.96 7.37
CA PHE A 109 16.51 7.25 8.76
C PHE A 109 17.38 6.36 9.65
N PRO A 110 18.48 6.90 10.23
CA PRO A 110 19.42 6.13 11.05
C PRO A 110 18.75 5.56 12.29
N GLY A 111 18.97 4.26 12.54
CA GLY A 111 18.59 3.54 13.74
C GLY A 111 19.76 3.34 14.69
N LYS A 112 19.52 2.60 15.78
CA LYS A 112 20.53 2.32 16.83
C LYS A 112 21.19 0.95 16.71
N LYS A 113 20.56 0.02 15.96
CA LYS A 113 21.11 -1.31 15.68
C LYS A 113 21.85 -1.34 14.35
N ASP A 114 22.85 -2.19 14.24
CA ASP A 114 23.51 -2.45 12.96
C ASP A 114 22.62 -3.28 12.05
N GLY A 115 22.23 -2.69 10.94
CA GLY A 115 21.34 -3.28 9.93
C GLY A 115 20.36 -2.27 9.34
N ILE A 116 19.74 -2.68 8.25
CA ILE A 116 18.87 -1.83 7.43
C ILE A 116 17.58 -2.58 7.12
N ILE A 117 16.44 -1.96 7.32
CA ILE A 117 15.16 -2.34 6.72
C ILE A 117 14.92 -1.38 5.56
N VAL A 118 14.76 -1.92 4.35
CA VAL A 118 14.42 -1.12 3.16
C VAL A 118 12.93 -1.25 2.90
N LEU A 119 12.25 -0.12 2.73
CA LEU A 119 10.88 -0.03 2.23
C LEU A 119 10.96 0.58 0.84
N ALA A 120 10.49 -0.14 -0.18
CA ALA A 120 10.64 0.22 -1.59
C ALA A 120 9.29 0.41 -2.27
N SER A 121 9.26 1.24 -3.29
CA SER A 121 8.14 1.41 -4.21
C SER A 121 8.63 2.13 -5.46
N HIS A 122 8.18 1.70 -6.62
CA HIS A 122 8.38 2.43 -7.86
C HIS A 122 7.57 3.74 -7.85
N TYR A 123 8.01 4.72 -8.64
CA TYR A 123 7.35 6.04 -8.66
C TYR A 123 6.86 6.47 -10.05
N GLU A 124 7.25 5.75 -11.09
CA GLU A 124 6.84 6.02 -12.47
C GLU A 124 5.60 5.23 -12.89
N THR A 125 5.29 5.24 -14.18
CA THR A 125 4.24 4.44 -14.82
C THR A 125 4.74 3.83 -16.11
N ASN A 126 4.06 2.79 -16.59
CA ASN A 126 4.38 2.09 -17.84
C ASN A 126 4.57 3.02 -19.01
N TYR A 127 5.67 2.84 -19.74
CA TYR A 127 5.93 3.59 -20.97
C TYR A 127 4.97 3.22 -22.10
N TRP A 128 4.62 1.94 -22.24
CA TRP A 128 3.73 1.46 -23.32
C TRP A 128 2.27 1.96 -23.17
N LEU A 129 1.88 2.42 -21.96
CA LEU A 129 0.58 3.04 -21.70
C LEU A 129 0.54 4.56 -21.91
N LYS A 130 1.64 5.17 -22.39
CA LYS A 130 1.78 6.64 -22.56
C LYS A 130 0.70 7.28 -23.43
N ASP A 131 0.12 6.54 -24.37
CA ASP A 131 -0.84 7.04 -25.34
C ASP A 131 -2.31 6.96 -24.84
N ILE A 132 -2.55 6.28 -23.72
CA ILE A 132 -3.86 6.28 -23.04
C ILE A 132 -3.84 7.20 -21.82
N ASN A 133 -5.01 7.42 -21.23
CA ASN A 133 -5.11 8.16 -19.96
C ASN A 133 -4.86 7.23 -18.77
N PHE A 134 -3.67 6.65 -18.69
CA PHE A 134 -3.25 5.85 -17.55
C PHE A 134 -2.76 6.77 -16.44
N VAL A 135 -3.41 6.69 -15.27
CA VAL A 135 -3.09 7.53 -14.11
C VAL A 135 -2.14 6.79 -13.16
N GLY A 136 -2.26 5.46 -13.06
CA GLY A 136 -1.49 4.66 -12.12
C GLY A 136 -1.72 5.15 -10.68
N ALA A 137 -2.99 5.29 -10.28
CA ALA A 137 -3.32 5.83 -8.95
C ALA A 137 -3.02 4.81 -7.85
N ASN A 138 -3.34 3.52 -8.08
CA ASN A 138 -2.96 2.42 -7.23
C ASN A 138 -1.54 1.94 -7.55
N ASP A 139 -1.22 1.92 -8.82
CA ASP A 139 0.01 1.44 -9.41
C ASP A 139 1.07 2.56 -9.41
N GLY A 140 1.93 2.53 -8.41
CA GLY A 140 3.02 3.45 -8.10
C GLY A 140 2.64 4.73 -7.36
N ALA A 141 1.46 5.37 -7.60
CA ALA A 141 1.22 6.68 -6.98
C ALA A 141 0.86 6.58 -5.50
N CYS A 142 -0.02 5.67 -5.10
CA CYS A 142 -0.43 5.56 -3.70
C CYS A 142 0.68 5.03 -2.82
N THR A 143 1.54 4.18 -3.33
CA THR A 143 2.68 3.60 -2.62
C THR A 143 3.85 4.58 -2.53
N THR A 144 4.11 5.38 -3.55
CA THR A 144 5.00 6.56 -3.45
C THR A 144 4.52 7.52 -2.36
N ALA A 145 3.22 7.86 -2.32
CA ALA A 145 2.65 8.73 -1.29
C ALA A 145 2.72 8.09 0.11
N LEU A 146 2.51 6.78 0.22
CA LEU A 146 2.68 6.02 1.46
C LEU A 146 4.11 6.12 1.97
N LEU A 147 5.12 5.90 1.12
CA LEU A 147 6.52 6.02 1.51
C LEU A 147 6.85 7.46 1.96
N ILE A 148 6.31 8.48 1.30
CA ILE A 148 6.49 9.88 1.72
C ILE A 148 5.91 10.10 3.13
N ALA A 149 4.69 9.61 3.39
CA ALA A 149 4.05 9.75 4.70
C ALA A 149 4.81 8.96 5.80
N LEU A 150 5.29 7.76 5.50
CA LEU A 150 6.18 7.01 6.39
C LEU A 150 7.49 7.75 6.67
N GLY A 151 8.07 8.41 5.67
CA GLY A 151 9.26 9.23 5.84
C GLY A 151 9.02 10.44 6.75
N GLN A 152 7.87 11.10 6.64
CA GLN A 152 7.47 12.16 7.57
C GLN A 152 7.33 11.63 9.00
N TYR A 153 6.71 10.46 9.15
CA TYR A 153 6.61 9.78 10.45
C TYR A 153 7.99 9.46 11.04
N PHE A 154 8.91 8.85 10.29
CA PHE A 154 10.26 8.52 10.78
C PHE A 154 11.13 9.75 11.06
N ARG A 155 10.87 10.88 10.43
CA ARG A 155 11.49 12.16 10.75
C ARG A 155 11.14 12.62 12.17
N GLU A 156 9.87 12.47 12.56
CA GLU A 156 9.35 12.84 13.88
C GLU A 156 9.59 11.76 14.93
N HIS A 157 9.63 10.50 14.50
CA HIS A 157 9.81 9.30 15.34
C HIS A 157 10.99 8.47 14.82
N PRO A 158 12.24 8.90 15.05
CA PRO A 158 13.43 8.20 14.54
C PRO A 158 13.48 6.72 14.99
N PRO A 159 13.87 5.79 14.07
CA PRO A 159 13.97 4.37 14.37
C PRO A 159 14.83 4.09 15.60
N GLN A 160 14.34 3.24 16.51
CA GLN A 160 15.09 2.83 17.72
C GLN A 160 15.83 1.50 17.52
N GLY A 161 15.44 0.73 16.51
CA GLY A 161 16.05 -0.52 16.10
C GLY A 161 16.98 -0.35 14.90
N TYR A 162 16.76 -1.11 13.83
CA TYR A 162 17.51 -0.99 12.59
C TYR A 162 17.25 0.36 11.91
N SER A 163 18.22 0.79 11.09
CA SER A 163 17.99 1.92 10.19
C SER A 163 16.86 1.61 9.22
N VAL A 164 15.98 2.58 8.94
CA VAL A 164 14.95 2.45 7.89
C VAL A 164 15.39 3.28 6.69
N TRP A 165 15.46 2.65 5.53
CA TRP A 165 15.72 3.32 4.26
C TRP A 165 14.47 3.24 3.40
N LEU A 166 14.04 4.36 2.84
CA LEU A 166 13.02 4.40 1.81
C LEU A 166 13.72 4.40 0.46
N LEU A 167 13.33 3.52 -0.42
CA LEU A 167 13.79 3.45 -1.80
C LEU A 167 12.60 3.79 -2.71
N PHE A 168 12.71 4.90 -3.41
CA PHE A 168 11.85 5.21 -4.55
C PHE A 168 12.65 4.80 -5.78
N ASP A 169 12.29 3.70 -6.38
CA ASP A 169 13.00 3.15 -7.52
C ASP A 169 12.35 3.57 -8.84
N ASP A 170 13.15 3.55 -9.90
CA ASP A 170 12.81 4.07 -11.22
C ASP A 170 12.86 2.96 -12.25
N GLY A 171 11.83 2.88 -13.07
CA GLY A 171 11.77 1.89 -14.16
C GLY A 171 11.55 0.47 -13.63
N GLU A 172 10.68 0.29 -12.66
CA GLU A 172 10.12 -1.00 -12.31
C GLU A 172 9.37 -1.54 -13.52
N GLU A 173 8.55 -0.70 -14.12
CA GLU A 173 7.66 -0.99 -15.22
C GLU A 173 8.37 -1.24 -16.54
N SER A 174 7.83 -2.18 -17.31
CA SER A 174 8.36 -2.49 -18.64
C SER A 174 8.12 -1.36 -19.65
N ILE A 175 9.08 -1.19 -20.55
CA ILE A 175 8.95 -0.27 -21.68
C ILE A 175 8.02 -0.84 -22.76
N SER A 176 8.11 -2.17 -23.00
CA SER A 176 7.26 -2.91 -23.93
C SER A 176 6.02 -3.47 -23.22
N PRO A 177 4.94 -3.80 -23.94
CA PRO A 177 3.76 -4.41 -23.32
C PRO A 177 4.02 -5.79 -22.69
N GLN A 178 5.09 -6.48 -23.07
CA GLN A 178 5.48 -7.78 -22.51
C GLN A 178 6.54 -7.58 -21.46
N TRP A 179 6.21 -7.97 -20.23
CA TRP A 179 7.17 -8.06 -19.15
C TRP A 179 8.29 -9.07 -19.45
N SER A 180 9.52 -8.73 -19.10
CA SER A 180 10.66 -9.64 -19.22
C SER A 180 11.78 -9.25 -18.25
N ASP A 181 12.63 -10.22 -17.88
CA ASP A 181 13.79 -10.03 -16.99
C ASP A 181 14.77 -8.94 -17.45
N THR A 182 14.70 -8.53 -18.72
CA THR A 182 15.59 -7.53 -19.33
C THR A 182 14.89 -6.22 -19.63
N ASP A 183 13.55 -6.19 -19.58
CA ASP A 183 12.73 -5.00 -19.82
C ASP A 183 11.75 -4.78 -18.68
N SER A 184 12.29 -4.61 -17.47
CA SER A 184 11.61 -4.30 -16.20
C SER A 184 12.62 -4.13 -15.09
N LEU A 185 12.20 -3.71 -13.88
CA LEU A 185 12.99 -3.67 -12.65
C LEU A 185 14.35 -2.97 -12.80
N TYR A 186 14.43 -1.97 -13.67
CA TYR A 186 15.72 -1.34 -14.01
C TYR A 186 16.39 -0.72 -12.79
N GLY A 187 15.62 0.00 -11.95
CA GLY A 187 16.11 0.65 -10.74
C GLY A 187 16.61 -0.32 -9.71
N THR A 188 15.81 -1.32 -9.38
CA THR A 188 16.16 -2.31 -8.36
C THR A 188 17.24 -3.27 -8.80
N ARG A 189 17.29 -3.65 -10.08
CA ARG A 189 18.44 -4.41 -10.64
C ARG A 189 19.74 -3.61 -10.53
N HIS A 190 19.69 -2.30 -10.84
CA HIS A 190 20.87 -1.43 -10.75
C HIS A 190 21.33 -1.28 -9.30
N ILE A 191 20.43 -0.88 -8.39
CA ILE A 191 20.80 -0.60 -7.00
C ILE A 191 21.21 -1.87 -6.23
N ALA A 192 20.56 -3.02 -6.51
CA ALA A 192 20.96 -4.29 -5.92
C ALA A 192 22.38 -4.71 -6.33
N ALA A 193 22.76 -4.49 -7.60
CA ALA A 193 24.12 -4.73 -8.08
C ALA A 193 25.13 -3.78 -7.41
N LYS A 194 24.81 -2.49 -7.32
CA LYS A 194 25.63 -1.48 -6.66
C LYS A 194 25.85 -1.81 -5.18
N TRP A 195 24.77 -2.13 -4.45
CA TRP A 195 24.84 -2.48 -3.02
C TRP A 195 25.53 -3.82 -2.76
N SER A 196 25.55 -4.72 -3.75
CA SER A 196 26.39 -5.92 -3.69
C SER A 196 27.89 -5.56 -3.79
N ALA A 197 28.24 -4.65 -4.69
CA ALA A 197 29.62 -4.26 -4.92
C ALA A 197 30.23 -3.47 -3.76
N ASP A 198 29.44 -2.63 -3.07
CA ASP A 198 29.91 -1.83 -1.94
C ASP A 198 29.67 -2.47 -0.56
N GLY A 199 29.10 -3.68 -0.51
CA GLY A 199 28.85 -4.44 0.71
C GLY A 199 27.58 -4.02 1.49
N THR A 200 26.82 -3.03 1.03
CA THR A 200 25.58 -2.58 1.68
C THR A 200 24.57 -3.71 1.79
N ILE A 201 24.51 -4.59 0.77
CA ILE A 201 23.54 -5.68 0.69
C ILE A 201 23.58 -6.62 1.92
N SER A 202 24.76 -6.86 2.48
CA SER A 202 24.95 -7.72 3.66
C SER A 202 24.34 -7.14 4.95
N LYS A 203 24.05 -5.85 4.97
CA LYS A 203 23.44 -5.14 6.10
C LYS A 203 21.93 -5.13 6.04
N ILE A 204 21.33 -5.50 4.90
CA ILE A 204 19.87 -5.47 4.72
C ILE A 204 19.25 -6.67 5.47
N LYS A 205 18.43 -6.37 6.46
CA LYS A 205 17.70 -7.36 7.27
C LYS A 205 16.37 -7.78 6.65
N ALA A 206 15.74 -6.84 5.93
CA ALA A 206 14.54 -7.06 5.13
C ALA A 206 14.47 -6.01 4.02
N PHE A 207 14.06 -6.43 2.82
CA PHE A 207 13.68 -5.58 1.70
C PHE A 207 12.20 -5.79 1.45
N ILE A 208 11.40 -4.75 1.59
CA ILE A 208 9.95 -4.82 1.59
C ILE A 208 9.42 -3.88 0.50
N VAL A 209 8.76 -4.44 -0.49
CA VAL A 209 8.08 -3.69 -1.56
C VAL A 209 6.67 -3.33 -1.13
N ALA A 210 6.22 -2.16 -1.51
CA ALA A 210 4.85 -1.69 -1.43
C ALA A 210 4.36 -1.46 -2.85
N ASP A 211 3.41 -2.27 -3.30
CA ASP A 211 2.86 -2.14 -4.63
C ASP A 211 1.34 -2.38 -4.67
N MET A 212 0.60 -1.48 -5.34
CA MET A 212 -0.84 -1.54 -5.60
C MET A 212 -1.74 -1.76 -4.37
N ILE A 213 -1.40 -1.22 -3.20
CA ILE A 213 -2.08 -1.49 -1.91
C ILE A 213 -3.00 -0.38 -1.41
N GLY A 214 -3.62 0.38 -2.31
CA GLY A 214 -4.56 1.46 -1.98
C GLY A 214 -6.01 1.21 -2.40
N ALA A 215 -6.30 0.16 -3.16
CA ALA A 215 -7.60 -0.12 -3.74
C ALA A 215 -8.70 -0.35 -2.69
N LYS A 216 -9.97 0.00 -3.01
CA LYS A 216 -11.12 -0.15 -2.11
C LYS A 216 -11.38 -1.59 -1.70
N ASP A 217 -11.07 -2.52 -2.56
CA ASP A 217 -11.23 -3.97 -2.41
C ASP A 217 -9.95 -4.68 -1.94
N LEU A 218 -9.02 -3.94 -1.35
CA LEU A 218 -7.71 -4.38 -0.88
C LEU A 218 -7.68 -5.84 -0.42
N ASN A 219 -6.78 -6.60 -1.01
CA ASN A 219 -6.43 -7.94 -0.59
C ASN A 219 -4.95 -8.22 -0.87
N ILE A 220 -4.09 -7.98 0.09
CA ILE A 220 -2.66 -8.25 -0.04
C ILE A 220 -2.45 -9.74 -0.25
N ASP A 221 -1.81 -10.09 -1.34
CA ASP A 221 -1.61 -11.45 -1.79
C ASP A 221 -0.56 -12.20 -0.97
N LYS A 222 -0.58 -13.53 -1.07
CA LYS A 222 0.47 -14.37 -0.51
C LYS A 222 1.47 -14.71 -1.61
N ASP A 223 2.44 -13.83 -1.84
CA ASP A 223 3.47 -14.04 -2.84
C ASP A 223 4.45 -15.15 -2.43
N SER A 224 4.65 -16.14 -3.30
CA SER A 224 5.55 -17.28 -3.06
C SER A 224 7.03 -16.94 -3.25
N ASN A 225 7.35 -15.81 -3.87
CA ASN A 225 8.71 -15.29 -4.00
C ASN A 225 9.18 -14.61 -2.72
N SER A 226 8.27 -14.20 -1.87
CA SER A 226 8.56 -13.61 -0.55
C SER A 226 9.18 -14.62 0.42
N THR A 227 10.06 -14.14 1.30
CA THR A 227 10.72 -14.96 2.31
C THR A 227 9.72 -15.44 3.36
N PRO A 228 9.64 -16.75 3.67
CA PRO A 228 8.58 -17.33 4.51
C PRO A 228 8.42 -16.64 5.88
N TRP A 229 9.53 -16.32 6.57
CA TRP A 229 9.43 -15.69 7.88
C TRP A 229 8.92 -14.23 7.79
N LEU A 230 9.10 -13.53 6.67
CA LEU A 230 8.53 -12.20 6.44
C LEU A 230 7.03 -12.29 6.16
N LEU A 231 6.57 -13.30 5.42
CA LEU A 231 5.13 -13.60 5.28
C LEU A 231 4.48 -13.89 6.64
N ASP A 232 5.15 -14.67 7.50
CA ASP A 232 4.68 -14.92 8.87
C ASP A 232 4.65 -13.63 9.69
N THR A 233 5.61 -12.72 9.46
CA THR A 233 5.67 -11.42 10.13
C THR A 233 4.55 -10.50 9.64
N LEU A 234 4.25 -10.48 8.34
CA LEU A 234 3.11 -9.76 7.78
C LEU A 234 1.78 -10.27 8.34
N ALA A 235 1.62 -11.61 8.45
CA ALA A 235 0.45 -12.19 9.10
C ALA A 235 0.33 -11.80 10.58
N LYS A 236 1.45 -11.69 11.31
CA LYS A 236 1.48 -11.21 12.71
C LYS A 236 1.12 -9.72 12.77
N ALA A 237 1.64 -8.91 11.86
CA ALA A 237 1.30 -7.49 11.77
C ALA A 237 -0.21 -7.30 11.54
N GLY A 238 -0.80 -8.01 10.58
CA GLY A 238 -2.24 -7.96 10.34
C GLY A 238 -3.09 -8.34 11.55
N ARG A 239 -2.65 -9.31 12.35
CA ARG A 239 -3.32 -9.66 13.61
C ARG A 239 -3.18 -8.57 14.66
N ALA A 240 -1.99 -7.98 14.78
CA ALA A 240 -1.71 -6.94 15.79
C ALA A 240 -2.54 -5.68 15.55
N ILE A 241 -2.71 -5.28 14.29
CA ILE A 241 -3.55 -4.11 13.93
C ILE A 241 -5.05 -4.45 13.82
N GLY A 242 -5.43 -5.73 13.87
CA GLY A 242 -6.83 -6.18 13.79
C GLY A 242 -7.40 -6.27 12.37
N ASP A 243 -6.55 -6.28 11.35
CA ASP A 243 -6.92 -6.20 9.93
C ASP A 243 -6.46 -7.41 9.10
N SER A 244 -6.32 -8.59 9.71
CA SER A 244 -5.98 -9.85 9.03
C SER A 244 -6.88 -10.20 7.84
N LYS A 245 -8.08 -9.63 7.76
CA LYS A 245 -9.06 -9.88 6.68
C LYS A 245 -8.61 -9.36 5.32
N TYR A 246 -7.61 -8.48 5.30
CA TYR A 246 -7.03 -7.90 4.08
C TYR A 246 -5.81 -8.68 3.57
N LEU A 247 -5.48 -9.83 4.19
CA LEU A 247 -4.26 -10.57 3.88
C LEU A 247 -4.58 -11.97 3.35
N PHE A 248 -3.85 -12.37 2.30
CA PHE A 248 -3.62 -13.75 1.89
C PHE A 248 -4.85 -14.54 1.43
N LYS A 249 -5.86 -13.87 0.86
CA LYS A 249 -6.97 -14.60 0.23
C LYS A 249 -6.52 -15.33 -1.03
N ASN A 250 -5.56 -14.74 -1.78
CA ASN A 250 -5.05 -15.32 -3.00
C ASN A 250 -3.56 -15.69 -2.82
N PRO A 251 -3.14 -16.92 -3.19
CA PRO A 251 -1.74 -17.23 -3.41
C PRO A 251 -1.33 -16.70 -4.78
N THR A 252 -0.15 -16.10 -4.87
CA THR A 252 0.40 -15.62 -6.13
C THR A 252 1.89 -15.92 -6.23
N THR A 253 2.47 -15.67 -7.39
CA THR A 253 3.92 -15.67 -7.64
C THR A 253 4.20 -14.48 -8.53
N VAL A 254 4.82 -13.45 -8.00
CA VAL A 254 5.07 -12.19 -8.68
C VAL A 254 6.56 -12.02 -8.91
N ASP A 255 6.92 -11.49 -10.06
CA ASP A 255 8.24 -10.94 -10.34
C ASP A 255 8.14 -9.42 -10.25
N ASP A 256 8.72 -8.84 -9.18
CA ASP A 256 8.67 -7.44 -8.83
C ASP A 256 10.02 -7.01 -8.22
N ASP A 257 10.16 -5.80 -7.77
CA ASP A 257 11.35 -5.12 -7.24
C ASP A 257 12.09 -5.87 -6.13
N HIS A 258 11.43 -6.81 -5.47
CA HIS A 258 12.05 -7.69 -4.49
C HIS A 258 12.96 -8.77 -5.13
N ILE A 259 12.75 -9.16 -6.40
CA ILE A 259 13.46 -10.25 -7.07
C ILE A 259 14.98 -10.02 -7.19
N PRO A 260 15.46 -8.84 -7.61
CA PRO A 260 16.91 -8.59 -7.68
C PRO A 260 17.63 -8.74 -6.33
N PHE A 261 16.94 -8.47 -5.22
CA PHE A 261 17.45 -8.63 -3.87
C PHE A 261 17.37 -10.09 -3.38
N LYS A 262 16.27 -10.79 -3.68
CA LYS A 262 16.10 -12.23 -3.42
C LYS A 262 17.25 -13.03 -4.06
N GLN A 263 17.57 -12.76 -5.32
CA GLN A 263 18.65 -13.42 -6.07
C GLN A 263 20.04 -13.22 -5.41
N ARG A 264 20.18 -12.23 -4.53
CA ARG A 264 21.39 -11.93 -3.77
C ARG A 264 21.33 -12.37 -2.31
N GLY A 265 20.31 -13.16 -1.95
CA GLY A 265 20.17 -13.75 -0.61
C GLY A 265 19.62 -12.80 0.45
N VAL A 266 19.09 -11.64 0.06
CA VAL A 266 18.40 -10.73 0.99
C VAL A 266 17.03 -11.31 1.33
N PRO A 267 16.60 -11.29 2.61
CA PRO A 267 15.22 -11.57 2.95
C PRO A 267 14.28 -10.52 2.34
N VAL A 268 13.31 -10.95 1.55
CA VAL A 268 12.42 -10.07 0.80
C VAL A 268 10.96 -10.32 1.13
N LEU A 269 10.13 -9.28 1.02
CA LEU A 269 8.68 -9.34 1.14
C LEU A 269 8.08 -8.41 0.08
N ASP A 270 7.18 -8.97 -0.69
CA ASP A 270 6.30 -8.20 -1.57
C ASP A 270 4.95 -8.02 -0.89
N VAL A 271 4.56 -6.77 -0.66
CA VAL A 271 3.26 -6.38 -0.11
C VAL A 271 2.45 -5.81 -1.26
N ILE A 272 1.83 -6.71 -2.00
CA ILE A 272 1.15 -6.43 -3.27
C ILE A 272 -0.31 -6.88 -3.25
N ASP A 273 -1.18 -6.15 -3.93
CA ASP A 273 -2.54 -6.54 -4.30
C ASP A 273 -2.65 -6.53 -5.84
N LEU A 274 -2.26 -7.65 -6.46
CA LEU A 274 -2.14 -7.75 -7.91
C LEU A 274 -3.51 -7.69 -8.60
N ASP A 275 -4.54 -8.29 -7.98
CA ASP A 275 -5.84 -8.55 -8.58
C ASP A 275 -6.89 -7.50 -8.15
N TYR A 276 -6.59 -6.21 -8.25
CA TYR A 276 -7.55 -5.18 -7.83
C TYR A 276 -8.56 -4.79 -8.93
N GLY A 277 -9.79 -4.54 -8.48
CA GLY A 277 -10.93 -4.30 -9.34
C GLY A 277 -11.60 -5.58 -9.88
N PRO A 278 -12.82 -5.48 -10.43
CA PRO A 278 -13.53 -6.65 -10.92
C PRO A 278 -12.82 -7.25 -12.13
N PRO A 279 -12.58 -8.57 -12.14
CA PRO A 279 -11.95 -9.23 -13.29
C PRO A 279 -12.80 -9.04 -14.55
N THR A 280 -12.14 -8.85 -15.69
CA THR A 280 -12.74 -8.76 -17.01
C THR A 280 -12.24 -9.87 -17.91
N ARG A 281 -12.80 -10.00 -19.11
CA ARG A 281 -12.32 -10.98 -20.08
C ARG A 281 -10.85 -10.74 -20.49
N ASP A 282 -10.49 -9.46 -20.63
CA ASP A 282 -9.18 -9.05 -21.15
C ASP A 282 -8.17 -8.81 -20.00
N HIS A 283 -8.66 -8.70 -18.76
CA HIS A 283 -7.89 -8.52 -17.54
C HIS A 283 -8.46 -9.44 -16.43
N PRO A 284 -8.17 -10.75 -16.50
CA PRO A 284 -8.70 -11.73 -15.55
C PRO A 284 -8.08 -11.59 -14.14
N GLU A 285 -6.90 -10.99 -14.02
CA GLU A 285 -6.18 -10.66 -12.81
C GLU A 285 -6.76 -9.45 -12.06
N GLY A 286 -7.58 -8.62 -12.71
CA GLY A 286 -8.18 -7.43 -12.13
C GLY A 286 -8.37 -6.34 -13.18
N GLY A 287 -9.58 -5.80 -13.28
CA GLY A 287 -9.98 -4.92 -14.38
C GLY A 287 -9.41 -3.51 -14.33
N TYR A 288 -8.67 -3.14 -13.28
CA TYR A 288 -8.08 -1.80 -13.14
C TYR A 288 -6.57 -1.79 -13.40
N HIS A 289 -5.88 -2.90 -13.14
CA HIS A 289 -4.44 -3.04 -13.36
C HIS A 289 -4.07 -2.75 -14.81
N HIS A 290 -3.10 -1.88 -15.04
CA HIS A 290 -2.59 -1.44 -16.35
C HIS A 290 -3.70 -0.95 -17.32
N THR A 291 -4.74 -0.32 -16.79
CA THR A 291 -5.83 0.24 -17.60
C THR A 291 -6.13 1.71 -17.24
N ALA A 292 -6.87 2.39 -18.11
CA ALA A 292 -7.37 3.75 -17.83
C ALA A 292 -8.36 3.80 -16.63
N GLN A 293 -8.67 2.65 -16.03
CA GLN A 293 -9.54 2.57 -14.84
C GLN A 293 -8.75 2.70 -13.53
N ASP A 294 -7.42 2.62 -13.54
CA ASP A 294 -6.60 2.86 -12.35
C ASP A 294 -6.57 4.36 -12.02
N THR A 295 -7.59 4.81 -11.33
CA THR A 295 -7.85 6.22 -11.02
C THR A 295 -8.13 6.42 -9.52
N MET A 296 -8.01 7.66 -9.05
CA MET A 296 -8.17 8.03 -7.63
C MET A 296 -9.49 7.57 -6.99
N ASP A 297 -10.57 7.48 -7.76
CA ASP A 297 -11.86 6.99 -7.26
C ASP A 297 -11.88 5.49 -6.93
N LYS A 298 -10.86 4.73 -7.29
CA LYS A 298 -10.69 3.32 -6.92
C LYS A 298 -10.01 3.15 -5.56
N LEU A 299 -9.28 4.15 -5.11
CA LEU A 299 -8.57 4.13 -3.83
C LEU A 299 -9.50 4.41 -2.63
N SER A 300 -9.06 4.01 -1.45
CA SER A 300 -9.74 4.35 -0.19
C SER A 300 -8.76 4.72 0.92
N ALA A 301 -9.15 5.72 1.72
CA ALA A 301 -8.41 6.07 2.93
C ALA A 301 -8.33 4.90 3.92
N GLN A 302 -9.32 4.00 3.93
CA GLN A 302 -9.32 2.81 4.80
C GLN A 302 -8.23 1.82 4.39
N SER A 303 -8.08 1.54 3.09
CA SER A 303 -7.05 0.62 2.59
C SER A 303 -5.66 1.19 2.85
N LEU A 304 -5.46 2.48 2.55
CA LEU A 304 -4.20 3.18 2.81
C LEU A 304 -3.88 3.28 4.31
N GLN A 305 -4.89 3.34 5.20
CA GLN A 305 -4.69 3.24 6.64
C GLN A 305 -4.17 1.85 7.03
N VAL A 306 -4.79 0.79 6.49
CA VAL A 306 -4.34 -0.59 6.73
C VAL A 306 -2.90 -0.78 6.25
N SER A 307 -2.57 -0.30 5.05
CA SER A 307 -1.22 -0.38 4.49
C SER A 307 -0.21 0.38 5.36
N ALA A 308 -0.51 1.59 5.78
CA ALA A 308 0.37 2.37 6.65
C ALA A 308 0.62 1.67 8.00
N ASP A 309 -0.44 1.19 8.65
CA ASP A 309 -0.36 0.48 9.93
C ASP A 309 0.43 -0.83 9.79
N LEU A 310 0.27 -1.57 8.67
CA LEU A 310 1.04 -2.78 8.37
C LEU A 310 2.53 -2.48 8.23
N PHE A 311 2.92 -1.46 7.49
CA PHE A 311 4.34 -1.12 7.29
C PHE A 311 5.00 -0.68 8.60
N LEU A 312 4.36 0.13 9.42
CA LEU A 312 4.89 0.52 10.73
C LEU A 312 5.02 -0.69 11.67
N GLU A 313 4.03 -1.58 11.67
CA GLU A 313 4.05 -2.78 12.50
C GLU A 313 5.08 -3.81 12.01
N LEU A 314 5.27 -3.94 10.66
CA LEU A 314 6.35 -4.76 10.09
C LEU A 314 7.72 -4.29 10.57
N VAL A 315 8.02 -2.99 10.48
CA VAL A 315 9.29 -2.43 10.97
C VAL A 315 9.47 -2.76 12.45
N ARG A 316 8.44 -2.55 13.27
CA ARG A 316 8.48 -2.83 14.70
C ARG A 316 8.73 -4.32 15.01
N LEU A 317 8.09 -5.24 14.29
CA LEU A 317 8.24 -6.68 14.51
C LEU A 317 9.58 -7.20 14.02
N ILE A 318 10.12 -6.67 12.92
CA ILE A 318 11.45 -7.01 12.42
C ILE A 318 12.53 -6.53 13.39
N ASP A 319 12.36 -5.35 13.98
CA ASP A 319 13.27 -4.82 14.99
C ASP A 319 13.37 -5.71 16.25
N GLN A 320 12.34 -6.49 16.54
CA GLN A 320 12.29 -7.38 17.71
C GLN A 320 12.90 -8.77 17.44
N ARG A 321 13.26 -9.06 16.20
CA ARG A 321 13.87 -10.32 15.83
C ARG A 321 15.39 -10.26 16.04
#